data_b109c01fd6d5f73162a3fee308a52aca
#
_entry.id   b109c01fd6d5f73162a3fee308a52aca
#
_cell.length_a   1.000
_cell.length_b   1.000
_cell.length_c   1.000
_cell.angle_alpha   90.00
_cell.angle_beta   90.00
_cell.angle_gamma   90.00
#
_symmetry.space_group_name_H-M   'P 1'
#
loop_
_entity.id
_entity.type
_entity.pdbx_description
1 polymer ?
#
loop_
_entity_poly.entity_id
_entity_poly.type
_entity_poly.pdbx_seq_one_letter_code
_entity_poly.pdbx_strand_id
1 'polypeptide(L)'
;MVSSNIGKFFGFDRIKRSIDYIICGWNDLSKATFDDINDFKRSIIIISQKRPDIDFSKNVQYMNGDPKDKVILENANVKKAKNILLCMDNDSEILLAIHVIRELNPWINIISKMNDPEFIPMAESAGADQVVAPSAISGRLLSIMTTQPYVVKWFLHTTSRSIHEQYLEYPVDKGSMFVGKTLADMREFANIKIIGVESSEGFEKLPHHNYEIKVGDRLIIMAEDIK
;
A
#
# COMPACT_ATOMS: atom_id res chain seq x y z
N MET A 1 -15.49 37.69 -10.77
CA MET A 1 -15.97 37.05 -9.50
C MET A 1 -16.89 35.82 -9.71
N VAL A 2 -17.06 35.32 -10.94
CA VAL A 2 -17.92 34.15 -11.27
C VAL A 2 -17.14 32.85 -11.43
N SER A 3 -15.82 32.91 -11.58
CA SER A 3 -15.01 31.71 -11.90
C SER A 3 -14.62 30.84 -10.67
N SER A 4 -14.75 31.37 -9.44
CA SER A 4 -14.36 30.62 -8.24
C SER A 4 -15.42 29.65 -7.70
N ASN A 5 -16.68 29.82 -8.10
CA ASN A 5 -17.77 28.95 -7.62
C ASN A 5 -18.00 27.71 -8.50
N ILE A 6 -17.60 27.78 -9.77
CA ILE A 6 -17.74 26.65 -10.70
C ILE A 6 -16.74 25.54 -10.35
N GLY A 7 -15.52 25.91 -9.94
CA GLY A 7 -14.50 24.93 -9.50
C GLY A 7 -14.95 24.11 -8.27
N LYS A 8 -15.63 24.75 -7.31
CA LYS A 8 -16.14 24.07 -6.12
C LYS A 8 -17.28 23.08 -6.42
N PHE A 9 -18.10 23.39 -7.41
CA PHE A 9 -19.24 22.54 -7.80
C PHE A 9 -18.78 21.26 -8.51
N PHE A 10 -17.64 21.32 -9.23
CA PHE A 10 -17.04 20.19 -9.94
C PHE A 10 -15.86 19.55 -9.20
N GLY A 11 -15.53 19.98 -7.98
CA GLY A 11 -14.43 19.42 -7.19
C GLY A 11 -13.03 19.80 -7.68
N PHE A 12 -12.89 20.85 -8.51
CA PHE A 12 -11.63 21.29 -9.11
C PHE A 12 -10.79 22.26 -8.26
N ASP A 13 -11.13 22.44 -6.99
CA ASP A 13 -10.26 23.26 -6.12
C ASP A 13 -8.92 22.54 -5.91
N ARG A 14 -7.84 23.21 -6.33
CA ARG A 14 -6.47 22.72 -6.13
C ARG A 14 -6.23 22.42 -4.66
N ILE A 15 -5.95 21.17 -4.32
CA ILE A 15 -5.71 20.73 -2.96
C ILE A 15 -4.34 21.27 -2.51
N LYS A 16 -4.34 22.16 -1.52
CA LYS A 16 -3.13 22.82 -1.01
C LYS A 16 -2.38 22.03 0.06
N ARG A 17 -2.97 20.93 0.59
CA ARG A 17 -2.39 20.13 1.67
C ARG A 17 -1.54 18.97 1.13
N SER A 18 -0.63 18.48 1.94
CA SER A 18 0.02 17.18 1.69
C SER A 18 -1.04 16.08 1.69
N ILE A 19 -1.01 15.22 0.68
CA ILE A 19 -1.94 14.09 0.52
C ILE A 19 -1.19 12.83 0.91
N ASP A 20 -1.78 12.04 1.80
CA ASP A 20 -1.17 10.77 2.20
C ASP A 20 -1.41 9.70 1.14
N TYR A 21 -2.63 9.64 0.59
CA TYR A 21 -3.02 8.64 -0.41
C TYR A 21 -3.87 9.22 -1.53
N ILE A 22 -3.59 8.77 -2.75
CA ILE A 22 -4.48 8.90 -3.91
C ILE A 22 -4.91 7.49 -4.31
N ILE A 23 -6.21 7.25 -4.45
CA ILE A 23 -6.76 5.97 -4.92
C ILE A 23 -7.36 6.20 -6.30
N CYS A 24 -6.85 5.50 -7.31
CA CYS A 24 -7.27 5.59 -8.69
C CYS A 24 -8.12 4.38 -9.08
N GLY A 25 -9.36 4.63 -9.54
CA GLY A 25 -10.37 3.62 -9.81
C GLY A 25 -11.20 3.27 -8.57
N TRP A 26 -12.50 2.97 -8.79
CA TRP A 26 -13.40 2.60 -7.71
C TRP A 26 -14.15 1.30 -8.04
N ASN A 27 -13.81 0.25 -7.33
CA ASN A 27 -14.36 -1.10 -7.38
C ASN A 27 -14.26 -1.77 -6.01
N ASP A 28 -14.63 -3.03 -5.87
CA ASP A 28 -14.62 -3.75 -4.59
C ASP A 28 -13.22 -3.83 -3.96
N LEU A 29 -12.16 -3.96 -4.78
CA LEU A 29 -10.79 -3.98 -4.28
C LEU A 29 -10.39 -2.63 -3.68
N SER A 30 -10.62 -1.53 -4.42
CA SER A 30 -10.29 -0.19 -3.94
C SER A 30 -11.14 0.22 -2.74
N LYS A 31 -12.39 -0.25 -2.66
CA LYS A 31 -13.24 -0.05 -1.48
C LYS A 31 -12.66 -0.75 -0.25
N ALA A 32 -12.29 -2.02 -0.35
CA ALA A 32 -11.66 -2.75 0.75
C ALA A 32 -10.36 -2.06 1.19
N THR A 33 -9.52 -1.63 0.23
CA THR A 33 -8.29 -0.89 0.51
C THR A 33 -8.56 0.46 1.19
N PHE A 34 -9.59 1.18 0.73
CA PHE A 34 -10.01 2.45 1.33
C PHE A 34 -10.46 2.27 2.78
N ASP A 35 -11.29 1.26 3.05
CA ASP A 35 -11.79 0.97 4.40
C ASP A 35 -10.61 0.72 5.36
N ASP A 36 -9.54 0.07 4.86
CA ASP A 36 -8.32 -0.18 5.62
C ASP A 36 -7.51 1.10 5.90
N ILE A 37 -7.34 1.96 4.92
CA ILE A 37 -6.52 3.17 5.05
C ILE A 37 -7.24 4.26 5.84
N ASN A 38 -8.56 4.37 5.70
CA ASN A 38 -9.37 5.46 6.28
C ASN A 38 -9.41 5.43 7.81
N ASP A 39 -9.25 4.27 8.45
CA ASP A 39 -9.21 4.13 9.91
C ASP A 39 -8.08 4.95 10.56
N PHE A 40 -7.02 5.25 9.82
CA PHE A 40 -5.88 6.02 10.30
C PHE A 40 -6.05 7.55 10.16
N LYS A 41 -7.24 8.05 9.82
CA LYS A 41 -7.54 9.48 9.59
C LYS A 41 -6.56 10.16 8.61
N ARG A 42 -6.12 9.42 7.60
CA ARG A 42 -5.22 9.90 6.55
C ARG A 42 -5.94 10.82 5.57
N SER A 43 -5.20 11.70 4.92
CA SER A 43 -5.73 12.52 3.82
C SER A 43 -5.79 11.67 2.55
N ILE A 44 -6.99 11.43 2.04
CA ILE A 44 -7.25 10.53 0.91
C ILE A 44 -7.96 11.28 -0.20
N ILE A 45 -7.51 11.11 -1.44
CA ILE A 45 -8.22 11.52 -2.64
C ILE A 45 -8.57 10.28 -3.45
N ILE A 46 -9.83 10.18 -3.85
CA ILE A 46 -10.29 9.14 -4.75
C ILE A 46 -10.52 9.75 -6.13
N ILE A 47 -9.84 9.24 -7.14
CA ILE A 47 -10.02 9.62 -8.56
C ILE A 47 -10.71 8.47 -9.28
N SER A 48 -11.91 8.68 -9.76
CA SER A 48 -12.63 7.70 -10.57
C SER A 48 -13.76 8.34 -11.36
N GLN A 49 -14.19 7.70 -12.45
CA GLN A 49 -15.36 8.13 -13.20
C GLN A 49 -16.67 7.79 -12.47
N LYS A 50 -16.66 6.71 -11.69
CA LYS A 50 -17.82 6.31 -10.87
C LYS A 50 -17.65 6.92 -9.46
N ARG A 51 -18.67 7.66 -9.02
CA ARG A 51 -18.67 8.23 -7.66
C ARG A 51 -18.71 7.11 -6.62
N PRO A 52 -17.82 7.13 -5.62
CA PRO A 52 -17.84 6.19 -4.50
C PRO A 52 -19.13 6.28 -3.69
N ASP A 53 -19.67 5.12 -3.33
CA ASP A 53 -20.79 5.00 -2.39
C ASP A 53 -20.23 4.82 -0.97
N ILE A 54 -19.78 5.94 -0.40
CA ILE A 54 -19.18 6.03 0.94
C ILE A 54 -19.58 7.34 1.61
N ASP A 55 -19.48 7.36 2.93
CA ASP A 55 -19.57 8.60 3.69
C ASP A 55 -18.26 9.37 3.63
N PHE A 56 -18.28 10.55 3.01
CA PHE A 56 -17.10 11.40 2.90
C PHE A 56 -16.83 12.14 4.20
N SER A 57 -15.76 11.77 4.88
CA SER A 57 -15.23 12.50 6.01
C SER A 57 -14.43 13.73 5.55
N LYS A 58 -14.06 14.62 6.50
CA LYS A 58 -13.31 15.87 6.19
C LYS A 58 -11.94 15.65 5.56
N ASN A 59 -11.39 14.45 5.71
CA ASN A 59 -10.08 14.06 5.19
C ASN A 59 -10.15 13.25 3.89
N VAL A 60 -11.36 12.93 3.41
CA VAL A 60 -11.59 12.18 2.17
C VAL A 60 -12.23 13.08 1.12
N GLN A 61 -11.63 13.12 -0.05
CA GLN A 61 -12.12 13.90 -1.19
C GLN A 61 -12.31 13.01 -2.40
N TYR A 62 -13.30 13.34 -3.20
CA TYR A 62 -13.57 12.68 -4.48
C TYR A 62 -13.34 13.64 -5.62
N MET A 63 -12.67 13.14 -6.65
CA MET A 63 -12.46 13.84 -7.90
C MET A 63 -12.98 12.97 -9.04
N ASN A 64 -13.97 13.49 -9.78
CA ASN A 64 -14.44 12.82 -11.00
C ASN A 64 -13.43 13.04 -12.11
N GLY A 65 -12.90 11.97 -12.67
CA GLY A 65 -11.95 12.06 -13.77
C GLY A 65 -11.30 10.73 -14.12
N ASP A 66 -10.49 10.79 -15.16
CA ASP A 66 -9.66 9.66 -15.59
C ASP A 66 -8.31 9.72 -14.90
N PRO A 67 -7.87 8.67 -14.19
CA PRO A 67 -6.56 8.62 -13.54
C PRO A 67 -5.35 8.71 -14.48
N LYS A 68 -5.56 8.61 -15.80
CA LYS A 68 -4.51 8.80 -16.83
C LYS A 68 -4.38 10.25 -17.27
N ASP A 69 -5.37 11.09 -16.93
CA ASP A 69 -5.35 12.50 -17.34
C ASP A 69 -4.41 13.29 -16.44
N LYS A 70 -3.40 13.89 -17.09
CA LYS A 70 -2.39 14.72 -16.43
C LYS A 70 -3.00 15.89 -15.64
N VAL A 71 -4.05 16.52 -16.20
CA VAL A 71 -4.73 17.65 -15.53
C VAL A 71 -5.45 17.19 -14.26
N ILE A 72 -6.10 16.04 -14.31
CA ILE A 72 -6.77 15.44 -13.14
C ILE A 72 -5.74 15.10 -12.06
N LEU A 73 -4.62 14.47 -12.41
CA LEU A 73 -3.54 14.14 -11.47
C LEU A 73 -2.89 15.40 -10.87
N GLU A 74 -2.69 16.46 -11.64
CA GLU A 74 -2.17 17.73 -11.15
C GLU A 74 -3.15 18.41 -10.18
N ASN A 75 -4.45 18.38 -10.48
CA ASN A 75 -5.50 18.91 -9.61
C ASN A 75 -5.61 18.11 -8.30
N ALA A 76 -5.39 16.79 -8.36
CA ALA A 76 -5.28 15.92 -7.19
C ALA A 76 -3.98 16.13 -6.40
N ASN A 77 -3.13 17.07 -6.83
CA ASN A 77 -1.87 17.40 -6.19
C ASN A 77 -0.90 16.21 -6.08
N VAL A 78 -0.83 15.37 -7.12
CA VAL A 78 0.05 14.18 -7.18
C VAL A 78 1.50 14.53 -6.85
N LYS A 79 1.95 15.75 -7.19
CA LYS A 79 3.31 16.27 -6.91
C LYS A 79 3.67 16.31 -5.42
N LYS A 80 2.67 16.33 -4.54
CA LYS A 80 2.84 16.38 -3.07
C LYS A 80 2.24 15.16 -2.37
N ALA A 81 1.70 14.21 -3.11
CA ALA A 81 1.19 12.98 -2.57
C ALA A 81 2.34 12.04 -2.19
N LYS A 82 2.13 11.25 -1.14
CA LYS A 82 3.11 10.27 -0.67
C LYS A 82 2.93 8.93 -1.36
N ASN A 83 1.68 8.49 -1.50
CA ASN A 83 1.33 7.20 -2.06
C ASN A 83 0.21 7.35 -3.09
N ILE A 84 0.28 6.55 -4.14
CA ILE A 84 -0.81 6.40 -5.10
C ILE A 84 -1.09 4.92 -5.35
N LEU A 85 -2.36 4.55 -5.27
CA LEU A 85 -2.84 3.19 -5.47
C LEU A 85 -3.62 3.12 -6.77
N LEU A 86 -3.18 2.28 -7.67
CA LEU A 86 -3.81 2.08 -8.98
C LEU A 86 -4.65 0.81 -8.95
N CYS A 87 -5.97 1.00 -8.85
CA CYS A 87 -6.96 -0.07 -8.71
C CYS A 87 -7.92 -0.16 -9.91
N MET A 88 -7.58 0.44 -11.06
CA MET A 88 -8.40 0.41 -12.27
C MET A 88 -8.56 -1.02 -12.81
N ASP A 89 -9.56 -1.24 -13.66
CA ASP A 89 -9.87 -2.60 -14.13
C ASP A 89 -9.09 -3.02 -15.39
N ASN A 90 -8.43 -2.09 -16.07
CA ASN A 90 -7.68 -2.36 -17.29
C ASN A 90 -6.17 -2.19 -17.06
N ASP A 91 -5.40 -3.26 -17.27
CA ASP A 91 -3.95 -3.28 -17.04
C ASP A 91 -3.18 -2.30 -17.94
N SER A 92 -3.58 -2.16 -19.21
CA SER A 92 -2.95 -1.18 -20.12
C SER A 92 -3.18 0.25 -19.65
N GLU A 93 -4.33 0.56 -19.09
CA GLU A 93 -4.62 1.87 -18.50
C GLU A 93 -3.81 2.12 -17.24
N ILE A 94 -3.58 1.08 -16.44
CA ILE A 94 -2.71 1.16 -15.25
C ILE A 94 -1.28 1.47 -15.69
N LEU A 95 -0.74 0.77 -16.69
CA LEU A 95 0.61 1.03 -17.20
C LEU A 95 0.78 2.47 -17.70
N LEU A 96 -0.21 2.98 -18.44
CA LEU A 96 -0.20 4.37 -18.89
C LEU A 96 -0.25 5.36 -17.71
N ALA A 97 -1.08 5.09 -16.71
CA ALA A 97 -1.17 5.93 -15.52
C ALA A 97 0.15 5.96 -14.75
N ILE A 98 0.83 4.81 -14.57
CA ILE A 98 2.15 4.74 -13.94
C ILE A 98 3.13 5.68 -14.64
N HIS A 99 3.20 5.63 -15.96
CA HIS A 99 4.08 6.48 -16.74
C HIS A 99 3.80 7.97 -16.53
N VAL A 100 2.55 8.39 -16.64
CA VAL A 100 2.14 9.80 -16.42
C VAL A 100 2.42 10.26 -15.00
N ILE A 101 2.19 9.40 -14.01
CA ILE A 101 2.44 9.72 -12.60
C ILE A 101 3.93 9.91 -12.35
N ARG A 102 4.79 9.05 -12.89
CA ARG A 102 6.26 9.18 -12.77
C ARG A 102 6.80 10.44 -13.40
N GLU A 103 6.24 10.88 -14.53
CA GLU A 103 6.57 12.18 -15.13
C GLU A 103 6.23 13.36 -14.19
N LEU A 104 5.09 13.27 -13.48
CA LEU A 104 4.63 14.33 -12.58
C LEU A 104 5.32 14.33 -11.21
N ASN A 105 5.60 13.14 -10.68
CA ASN A 105 6.26 12.95 -9.39
C ASN A 105 7.14 11.68 -9.42
N PRO A 106 8.46 11.85 -9.66
CA PRO A 106 9.39 10.72 -9.68
C PRO A 106 9.52 9.96 -8.34
N TRP A 107 9.11 10.57 -7.24
CA TRP A 107 9.36 10.08 -5.88
C TRP A 107 8.12 9.54 -5.16
N ILE A 108 6.94 9.62 -5.79
CA ILE A 108 5.72 9.08 -5.19
C ILE A 108 5.80 7.54 -5.14
N ASN A 109 5.38 6.96 -4.03
CA ASN A 109 5.26 5.51 -3.93
C ASN A 109 4.05 5.03 -4.73
N ILE A 110 4.28 4.30 -5.83
CA ILE A 110 3.24 3.76 -6.71
C ILE A 110 2.99 2.30 -6.38
N ILE A 111 1.79 2.03 -5.91
CA ILE A 111 1.29 0.69 -5.64
C ILE A 111 0.23 0.38 -6.68
N SER A 112 0.38 -0.69 -7.43
CA SER A 112 -0.59 -1.07 -8.46
C SER A 112 -1.05 -2.51 -8.34
N LYS A 113 -2.29 -2.75 -8.74
CA LYS A 113 -2.75 -4.10 -9.07
C LYS A 113 -2.50 -4.38 -10.54
N MET A 114 -2.32 -5.66 -10.89
CA MET A 114 -2.48 -6.18 -12.26
C MET A 114 -3.50 -7.32 -12.23
N ASN A 115 -4.40 -7.33 -13.21
CA ASN A 115 -5.36 -8.43 -13.33
C ASN A 115 -4.67 -9.67 -13.89
N ASP A 116 -3.77 -9.48 -14.85
CA ASP A 116 -2.93 -10.53 -15.40
C ASP A 116 -1.52 -10.45 -14.80
N PRO A 117 -1.04 -11.51 -14.12
CA PRO A 117 0.30 -11.55 -13.54
C PRO A 117 1.44 -11.35 -14.56
N GLU A 118 1.21 -11.62 -15.85
CA GLU A 118 2.21 -11.42 -16.90
C GLU A 118 2.58 -9.94 -17.08
N PHE A 119 1.70 -9.00 -16.70
CA PHE A 119 1.97 -7.58 -16.74
C PHE A 119 2.78 -7.04 -15.55
N ILE A 120 3.02 -7.83 -14.51
CA ILE A 120 3.79 -7.38 -13.33
C ILE A 120 5.17 -6.82 -13.71
N PRO A 121 6.02 -7.54 -14.49
CA PRO A 121 7.34 -7.02 -14.87
C PRO A 121 7.25 -5.73 -15.70
N MET A 122 6.18 -5.56 -16.48
CA MET A 122 5.96 -4.34 -17.26
C MET A 122 5.61 -3.16 -16.35
N ALA A 123 4.76 -3.37 -15.33
CA ALA A 123 4.40 -2.35 -14.37
C ALA A 123 5.59 -1.89 -13.53
N GLU A 124 6.43 -2.82 -13.07
CA GLU A 124 7.67 -2.53 -12.37
C GLU A 124 8.64 -1.74 -13.27
N SER A 125 8.81 -2.17 -14.53
CA SER A 125 9.63 -1.47 -15.51
C SER A 125 9.10 -0.08 -15.87
N ALA A 126 7.78 0.12 -15.84
CA ALA A 126 7.14 1.42 -16.05
C ALA A 126 7.30 2.34 -14.82
N GLY A 127 7.75 1.82 -13.69
CA GLY A 127 8.06 2.57 -12.49
C GLY A 127 7.11 2.37 -11.31
N ALA A 128 6.31 1.30 -11.27
CA ALA A 128 5.60 0.93 -10.06
C ALA A 128 6.60 0.43 -8.99
N ASP A 129 6.42 0.86 -7.73
CA ASP A 129 7.26 0.41 -6.62
C ASP A 129 6.81 -0.94 -6.06
N GLN A 130 5.49 -1.17 -6.09
CA GLN A 130 4.88 -2.41 -5.62
C GLN A 130 3.77 -2.82 -6.59
N VAL A 131 3.77 -4.09 -6.98
CA VAL A 131 2.74 -4.65 -7.87
C VAL A 131 2.16 -5.92 -7.29
N VAL A 132 0.85 -6.05 -7.33
CA VAL A 132 0.14 -7.23 -6.85
C VAL A 132 -0.87 -7.73 -7.88
N ALA A 133 -1.00 -9.06 -8.00
CA ALA A 133 -2.04 -9.71 -8.79
C ALA A 133 -3.08 -10.36 -7.85
N PRO A 134 -4.17 -9.65 -7.50
CA PRO A 134 -5.11 -10.14 -6.48
C PRO A 134 -5.76 -11.47 -6.85
N SER A 135 -6.10 -11.67 -8.12
CA SER A 135 -6.70 -12.91 -8.61
C SER A 135 -5.78 -14.11 -8.44
N ALA A 136 -4.47 -13.95 -8.69
CA ALA A 136 -3.48 -15.00 -8.53
C ALA A 136 -3.32 -15.38 -7.04
N ILE A 137 -3.26 -14.37 -6.15
CA ILE A 137 -3.18 -14.57 -4.70
C ILE A 137 -4.43 -15.31 -4.21
N SER A 138 -5.61 -14.83 -4.58
CA SER A 138 -6.89 -15.43 -4.17
C SER A 138 -7.03 -16.86 -4.69
N GLY A 139 -6.67 -17.11 -5.95
CA GLY A 139 -6.68 -18.45 -6.53
C GLY A 139 -5.76 -19.42 -5.80
N ARG A 140 -4.56 -18.95 -5.40
CA ARG A 140 -3.62 -19.76 -4.61
C ARG A 140 -4.17 -20.07 -3.22
N LEU A 141 -4.77 -19.09 -2.54
CA LEU A 141 -5.40 -19.32 -1.24
C LEU A 141 -6.54 -20.33 -1.32
N LEU A 142 -7.42 -20.22 -2.32
CA LEU A 142 -8.48 -21.20 -2.58
C LEU A 142 -7.93 -22.60 -2.81
N SER A 143 -6.86 -22.73 -3.59
CA SER A 143 -6.19 -24.02 -3.82
C SER A 143 -5.65 -24.61 -2.52
N ILE A 144 -4.96 -23.82 -1.69
CA ILE A 144 -4.43 -24.30 -0.40
C ILE A 144 -5.56 -24.70 0.55
N MET A 145 -6.71 -24.00 0.51
CA MET A 145 -7.86 -24.34 1.35
C MET A 145 -8.40 -25.75 1.10
N THR A 146 -8.23 -26.32 -0.08
CA THR A 146 -8.68 -27.68 -0.40
C THR A 146 -7.96 -28.76 0.40
N THR A 147 -6.70 -28.52 0.75
CA THR A 147 -5.84 -29.52 1.43
C THR A 147 -5.40 -29.06 2.81
N GLN A 148 -5.28 -27.77 3.04
CA GLN A 148 -4.74 -27.19 4.27
C GLN A 148 -5.60 -25.99 4.75
N PRO A 149 -6.89 -26.19 5.07
CA PRO A 149 -7.82 -25.11 5.40
C PRO A 149 -7.39 -24.33 6.65
N TYR A 150 -6.74 -24.96 7.60
CA TYR A 150 -6.28 -24.30 8.83
C TYR A 150 -5.09 -23.37 8.57
N VAL A 151 -4.23 -23.66 7.59
CA VAL A 151 -3.13 -22.76 7.19
C VAL A 151 -3.70 -21.46 6.62
N VAL A 152 -4.68 -21.55 5.72
CA VAL A 152 -5.34 -20.35 5.17
C VAL A 152 -6.13 -19.62 6.25
N LYS A 153 -6.83 -20.32 7.12
CA LYS A 153 -7.53 -19.71 8.25
C LYS A 153 -6.58 -18.93 9.15
N TRP A 154 -5.42 -19.48 9.47
CA TRP A 154 -4.37 -18.81 10.22
C TRP A 154 -3.88 -17.55 9.49
N PHE A 155 -3.57 -17.66 8.19
CA PHE A 155 -3.12 -16.53 7.38
C PHE A 155 -4.14 -15.39 7.34
N LEU A 156 -5.42 -15.70 7.07
CA LEU A 156 -6.50 -14.70 7.08
C LEU A 156 -6.71 -14.10 8.47
N HIS A 157 -6.48 -14.90 9.51
CA HIS A 157 -6.54 -14.41 10.89
C HIS A 157 -5.41 -13.41 11.17
N THR A 158 -4.19 -13.69 10.77
CA THR A 158 -3.02 -12.82 11.00
C THR A 158 -3.08 -11.51 10.20
N THR A 159 -3.81 -11.48 9.09
CA THR A 159 -4.02 -10.25 8.29
C THR A 159 -5.29 -9.49 8.64
N SER A 160 -6.11 -10.00 9.58
CA SER A 160 -7.36 -9.37 10.01
C SER A 160 -7.10 -8.26 11.02
N ARG A 161 -7.79 -7.11 10.85
CA ARG A 161 -7.71 -5.95 11.77
C ARG A 161 -8.15 -6.22 13.20
N SER A 162 -8.93 -7.28 13.44
CA SER A 162 -9.52 -7.57 14.74
C SER A 162 -8.57 -8.24 15.74
N ILE A 163 -7.30 -8.43 15.36
CA ILE A 163 -6.33 -9.16 16.17
C ILE A 163 -5.36 -8.21 16.85
N HIS A 164 -5.02 -8.52 18.06
CA HIS A 164 -4.07 -7.82 18.92
C HIS A 164 -2.61 -7.98 18.45
N GLU A 165 -2.37 -8.87 17.49
CA GLU A 165 -1.07 -9.05 16.86
C GLU A 165 -0.84 -8.02 15.75
N GLN A 166 0.24 -7.27 15.83
CA GLN A 166 0.62 -6.30 14.79
C GLN A 166 1.85 -6.80 14.05
N TYR A 167 1.79 -6.73 12.71
CA TYR A 167 2.95 -6.94 11.86
C TYR A 167 3.55 -5.57 11.55
N LEU A 168 4.83 -5.40 11.87
CA LEU A 168 5.53 -4.14 11.72
C LEU A 168 6.80 -4.35 10.90
N GLU A 169 7.08 -3.42 9.99
CA GLU A 169 8.39 -3.29 9.39
C GLU A 169 9.24 -2.33 10.23
N TYR A 170 10.42 -2.78 10.64
CA TYR A 170 11.36 -1.97 11.39
C TYR A 170 12.66 -1.81 10.60
N PRO A 171 12.93 -0.62 10.03
CA PRO A 171 14.21 -0.34 9.39
C PRO A 171 15.32 -0.21 10.44
N VAL A 172 16.41 -0.94 10.26
CA VAL A 172 17.57 -0.92 11.17
C VAL A 172 18.52 0.19 10.72
N ASP A 173 18.50 1.31 11.42
CA ASP A 173 19.44 2.41 11.22
C ASP A 173 20.66 2.30 12.16
N LYS A 174 21.63 3.22 12.03
CA LYS A 174 22.85 3.25 12.85
C LYS A 174 22.60 3.47 14.35
N GLY A 175 21.44 4.01 14.71
CA GLY A 175 21.02 4.26 16.09
C GLY A 175 20.15 3.16 16.67
N SER A 176 19.82 2.14 15.89
CA SER A 176 18.95 1.05 16.34
C SER A 176 19.62 0.23 17.45
N MET A 177 18.86 -0.02 18.51
CA MET A 177 19.29 -0.88 19.62
C MET A 177 19.49 -2.36 19.24
N PHE A 178 19.10 -2.73 18.02
CA PHE A 178 19.17 -4.10 17.51
C PHE A 178 20.47 -4.38 16.75
N VAL A 179 21.23 -3.36 16.34
CA VAL A 179 22.47 -3.53 15.59
C VAL A 179 23.47 -4.37 16.38
N GLY A 180 24.03 -5.40 15.74
CA GLY A 180 25.01 -6.31 16.34
C GLY A 180 24.43 -7.35 17.30
N LYS A 181 23.11 -7.36 17.49
CA LYS A 181 22.43 -8.43 18.23
C LYS A 181 22.06 -9.57 17.31
N THR A 182 22.01 -10.77 17.87
CA THR A 182 21.47 -11.94 17.15
C THR A 182 19.96 -12.05 17.36
N LEU A 183 19.27 -12.80 16.50
CA LEU A 183 17.85 -13.08 16.72
C LEU A 183 17.61 -13.92 17.98
N ALA A 184 18.62 -14.66 18.45
CA ALA A 184 18.55 -15.34 19.74
C ALA A 184 18.43 -14.36 20.91
N ASP A 185 19.17 -13.24 20.85
CA ASP A 185 19.15 -12.20 21.88
C ASP A 185 17.78 -11.48 21.92
N MET A 186 17.04 -11.51 20.81
CA MET A 186 15.71 -10.90 20.73
C MET A 186 14.63 -11.67 21.49
N ARG A 187 14.90 -12.92 21.90
CA ARG A 187 13.96 -13.73 22.71
C ARG A 187 13.70 -13.18 24.09
N GLU A 188 14.58 -12.30 24.59
CA GLU A 188 14.37 -11.60 25.86
C GLU A 188 13.21 -10.59 25.80
N PHE A 189 12.81 -10.17 24.60
CA PHE A 189 11.63 -9.33 24.39
C PHE A 189 10.38 -10.20 24.25
N ALA A 190 9.72 -10.51 25.35
CA ALA A 190 8.63 -11.49 25.46
C ALA A 190 7.46 -11.31 24.45
N ASN A 191 7.26 -10.06 23.99
CA ASN A 191 6.15 -9.68 23.12
C ASN A 191 6.55 -9.40 21.67
N ILE A 192 7.79 -9.69 21.27
CA ILE A 192 8.32 -9.40 19.93
C ILE A 192 8.90 -10.66 19.33
N LYS A 193 8.45 -11.02 18.13
CA LYS A 193 9.01 -12.12 17.34
C LYS A 193 9.44 -11.59 15.98
N ILE A 194 10.68 -11.77 15.61
CA ILE A 194 11.16 -11.48 14.26
C ILE A 194 10.84 -12.68 13.39
N ILE A 195 10.01 -12.47 12.36
CA ILE A 195 9.51 -13.51 11.46
C ILE A 195 10.11 -13.42 10.05
N GLY A 196 10.82 -12.34 9.76
CA GLY A 196 11.52 -12.16 8.49
C GLY A 196 12.57 -11.05 8.60
N VAL A 197 13.56 -11.11 7.72
CA VAL A 197 14.57 -10.07 7.54
C VAL A 197 14.76 -9.83 6.05
N GLU A 198 14.67 -8.58 5.64
CA GLU A 198 15.12 -8.11 4.34
C GLU A 198 16.51 -7.51 4.52
N SER A 199 17.48 -8.05 3.82
CA SER A 199 18.88 -7.62 3.84
C SER A 199 19.36 -7.29 2.43
N SER A 200 20.62 -6.87 2.27
CA SER A 200 21.25 -6.69 0.96
C SER A 200 21.33 -7.99 0.13
N GLU A 201 21.18 -9.13 0.77
CA GLU A 201 21.20 -10.47 0.14
C GLU A 201 19.79 -10.95 -0.25
N GLY A 202 18.74 -10.19 0.12
CA GLY A 202 17.34 -10.47 -0.13
C GLY A 202 16.54 -10.80 1.11
N PHE A 203 15.29 -11.22 0.89
CA PHE A 203 14.35 -11.52 1.96
C PHE A 203 14.51 -12.95 2.47
N GLU A 204 14.78 -13.10 3.76
CA GLU A 204 14.82 -14.38 4.46
C GLU A 204 13.62 -14.52 5.39
N LYS A 205 12.78 -15.53 5.15
CA LYS A 205 11.65 -15.89 5.99
C LYS A 205 12.10 -16.82 7.11
N LEU A 206 11.74 -16.51 8.36
CA LEU A 206 12.14 -17.25 9.54
C LEU A 206 13.67 -17.44 9.61
N PRO A 207 14.42 -16.33 9.65
CA PRO A 207 15.86 -16.37 9.60
C PRO A 207 16.45 -17.15 10.78
N HIS A 208 17.64 -17.69 10.59
CA HIS A 208 18.30 -18.50 11.59
C HIS A 208 18.56 -17.68 12.88
N HIS A 209 18.39 -18.29 14.04
CA HIS A 209 18.52 -17.59 15.34
C HIS A 209 19.91 -16.95 15.58
N ASN A 210 20.95 -17.41 14.89
CA ASN A 210 22.29 -16.82 14.92
C ASN A 210 22.47 -15.68 13.91
N TYR A 211 21.44 -15.29 13.16
CA TYR A 211 21.53 -14.15 12.26
C TYR A 211 21.85 -12.89 13.06
N GLU A 212 22.95 -12.20 12.70
CA GLU A 212 23.35 -10.93 13.29
C GLU A 212 22.70 -9.77 12.53
N ILE A 213 21.95 -8.94 13.24
CA ILE A 213 21.21 -7.81 12.69
C ILE A 213 22.19 -6.69 12.32
N LYS A 214 22.12 -6.20 11.07
CA LYS A 214 23.01 -5.20 10.50
C LYS A 214 22.29 -3.90 10.19
N VAL A 215 23.05 -2.81 10.14
CA VAL A 215 22.52 -1.54 9.61
C VAL A 215 22.12 -1.71 8.16
N GLY A 216 20.92 -1.26 7.82
CA GLY A 216 20.31 -1.39 6.49
C GLY A 216 19.35 -2.58 6.37
N ASP A 217 19.33 -3.49 7.34
CA ASP A 217 18.31 -4.54 7.39
C ASP A 217 16.94 -3.94 7.65
N ARG A 218 15.91 -4.67 7.23
CA ARG A 218 14.52 -4.38 7.57
C ARG A 218 13.92 -5.63 8.22
N LEU A 219 13.54 -5.49 9.49
CA LEU A 219 12.98 -6.59 10.26
C LEU A 219 11.46 -6.63 10.08
N ILE A 220 10.92 -7.82 9.84
CA ILE A 220 9.49 -8.06 9.92
C ILE A 220 9.20 -8.61 11.30
N ILE A 221 8.48 -7.83 12.07
CA ILE A 221 8.21 -8.07 13.48
C ILE A 221 6.74 -8.44 13.65
N MET A 222 6.48 -9.51 14.37
CA MET A 222 5.18 -9.81 14.94
C MET A 222 5.19 -9.41 16.42
N ALA A 223 4.35 -8.48 16.79
CA ALA A 223 4.23 -7.99 18.17
C ALA A 223 2.85 -8.32 18.74
N GLU A 224 2.81 -8.91 19.93
CA GLU A 224 1.58 -9.13 20.69
C GLU A 224 1.36 -7.93 21.64
N ASP A 225 0.15 -7.33 21.60
CA ASP A 225 -0.30 -6.26 22.52
C ASP A 225 0.76 -5.20 22.88
N ILE A 226 1.06 -4.30 21.94
CA ILE A 226 1.64 -3.01 22.32
C ILE A 226 0.48 -2.12 22.77
N LYS A 227 0.17 -2.16 24.07
CA LYS A 227 -0.74 -1.22 24.73
C LYS A 227 -0.09 0.14 24.86
#